data_7678017052f15161da9fa33bd71d21b9
#
_entry.id   7678017052f15161da9fa33bd71d21b9
#
_cell.length_a   1.000
_cell.length_b   1.000
_cell.length_c   1.000
_cell.angle_alpha   90.00
_cell.angle_beta   90.00
_cell.angle_gamma   90.00
#
_symmetry.space_group_name_H-M   'P 1'
#
loop_
_entity.id
_entity.type
_entity.pdbx_description
1 polymer ?
#
loop_
_entity_poly.entity_id
_entity_poly.type
_entity_poly.pdbx_seq_one_letter_code
_entity_poly.pdbx_strand_id
1 'polypeptide(L)'
;ALMITEGDSANLIGNDPNPTTFYMLENRQQEGWDEHLPGHGLMLTKIQYNYNRWVQNTVNNSSSKMGVDLVEANGKASDSGKATDLFPAGARKYLGITNHAIEGIEEVGGVIKFKYKGGVENPDTAIEDIEKTADIIAIYNILGQKQTTTDIEVLTTGTYIVVTSSGSYKMVR
;
A
#
# COMPACT_ATOMS: atom_id res chain seq x y z
N ALA A 1 5.54 3.92 7.32
CA ALA A 1 4.68 4.64 6.36
C ALA A 1 4.89 4.08 4.95
N LEU A 2 3.84 4.03 4.17
CA LEU A 2 3.84 3.69 2.75
C LEU A 2 3.53 4.94 1.95
N MET A 3 4.24 5.16 0.83
CA MET A 3 4.02 6.30 -0.04
C MET A 3 3.41 5.83 -1.37
N ILE A 4 2.39 6.56 -1.84
CA ILE A 4 1.73 6.34 -3.12
C ILE A 4 1.83 7.61 -3.95
N THR A 5 2.24 7.48 -5.20
CA THR A 5 2.29 8.57 -6.18
C THR A 5 1.23 8.37 -7.26
N GLU A 6 0.78 9.44 -7.88
CA GLU A 6 -0.02 9.36 -9.11
C GLU A 6 0.94 9.10 -10.29
N GLY A 7 0.84 7.92 -10.90
CA GLY A 7 1.69 7.50 -12.02
C GLY A 7 2.70 6.41 -11.66
N ASP A 8 3.26 5.79 -12.70
CA ASP A 8 4.08 4.56 -12.58
C ASP A 8 5.55 4.85 -12.23
N SER A 9 5.95 6.11 -12.24
CA SER A 9 7.31 6.52 -11.86
C SER A 9 7.32 7.81 -11.07
N ALA A 10 8.18 7.88 -10.06
CA ALA A 10 8.37 9.07 -9.26
C ALA A 10 9.83 9.29 -8.92
N ASN A 11 10.27 10.55 -8.99
CA ASN A 11 11.53 11.00 -8.42
C ASN A 11 11.22 11.94 -7.24
N LEU A 12 11.40 11.44 -6.03
CA LEU A 12 11.14 12.20 -4.80
C LEU A 12 12.43 12.61 -4.09
N ILE A 13 13.55 12.60 -4.80
CA ILE A 13 14.86 12.98 -4.27
C ILE A 13 15.14 14.44 -4.60
N GLY A 14 15.67 15.19 -3.62
CA GLY A 14 16.07 16.58 -3.78
C GLY A 14 14.95 17.58 -3.57
N ASN A 15 15.10 18.75 -4.20
CA ASN A 15 14.23 19.90 -3.96
C ASN A 15 13.07 20.02 -4.96
N ASP A 16 13.01 19.11 -5.92
CA ASP A 16 12.04 19.16 -7.03
C ASP A 16 11.49 17.74 -7.31
N PRO A 17 10.67 17.22 -6.39
CA PRO A 17 10.06 15.91 -6.56
C PRO A 17 9.07 15.92 -7.71
N ASN A 18 9.02 14.83 -8.45
CA ASN A 18 8.06 14.60 -9.53
C ASN A 18 7.40 13.21 -9.35
N PRO A 19 6.09 13.11 -9.14
CA PRO A 19 5.11 14.20 -9.06
C PRO A 19 5.24 15.03 -7.78
N THR A 20 4.74 16.27 -7.82
CA THR A 20 4.69 17.16 -6.64
C THR A 20 3.57 16.79 -5.67
N THR A 21 2.61 15.99 -6.12
CA THR A 21 1.52 15.46 -5.28
C THR A 21 1.72 13.98 -5.06
N PHE A 22 1.73 13.57 -3.81
CA PHE A 22 1.80 12.17 -3.39
C PHE A 22 1.07 11.97 -2.07
N TYR A 23 0.85 10.71 -1.71
CA TYR A 23 0.10 10.33 -0.52
C TYR A 23 0.97 9.50 0.42
N MET A 24 0.84 9.76 1.71
CA MET A 24 1.49 8.98 2.77
C MET A 24 0.43 8.21 3.54
N LEU A 25 0.65 6.90 3.67
CA LEU A 25 -0.19 6.00 4.46
C LEU A 25 0.57 5.60 5.71
N GLU A 26 -0.06 5.73 6.85
CA GLU A 26 0.53 5.40 8.12
C GLU A 26 -0.47 4.65 9.00
N ASN A 27 -0.04 3.51 9.54
CA ASN A 27 -0.81 2.81 10.56
C ASN A 27 -0.56 3.49 11.91
N ARG A 28 -1.57 4.20 12.41
CA ARG A 28 -1.58 4.84 13.73
C ARG A 28 -2.33 3.99 14.72
N GLN A 29 -1.68 3.69 15.84
CA GLN A 29 -2.28 2.99 16.96
C GLN A 29 -2.19 3.86 18.21
N GLN A 30 -3.14 3.71 19.14
CA GLN A 30 -3.13 4.45 20.39
C GLN A 30 -2.15 3.82 21.39
N GLU A 31 -0.86 3.81 21.03
CA GLU A 31 0.22 3.21 21.80
C GLU A 31 1.41 4.15 21.90
N GLY A 32 2.12 4.12 23.01
CA GLY A 32 3.31 4.93 23.24
C GLY A 32 3.03 6.43 23.15
N TRP A 33 3.69 7.12 22.23
CA TRP A 33 3.49 8.57 22.01
C TRP A 33 2.11 8.92 21.44
N ASP A 34 1.45 7.97 20.79
CA ASP A 34 0.18 8.16 20.11
C ASP A 34 -1.03 7.76 21.00
N GLU A 35 -0.82 7.37 22.28
CA GLU A 35 -1.89 6.87 23.16
C GLU A 35 -3.04 7.86 23.37
N HIS A 36 -2.77 9.15 23.20
CA HIS A 36 -3.76 10.22 23.39
C HIS A 36 -4.38 10.72 22.09
N LEU A 37 -4.10 10.09 20.97
CA LEU A 37 -4.78 10.44 19.71
C LEU A 37 -6.28 10.15 19.79
N PRO A 38 -7.10 10.92 19.08
CA PRO A 38 -8.57 10.78 19.12
C PRO A 38 -9.06 9.43 18.56
N GLY A 39 -8.23 8.72 17.81
CA GLY A 39 -8.56 7.42 17.23
C GLY A 39 -7.33 6.68 16.73
N HIS A 40 -7.55 5.49 16.20
CA HIS A 40 -6.54 4.62 15.61
C HIS A 40 -6.97 4.15 14.23
N GLY A 41 -6.03 3.62 13.43
CA GLY A 41 -6.29 3.11 12.10
C GLY A 41 -5.31 3.62 11.05
N LEU A 42 -5.69 3.54 9.78
CA LEU A 42 -4.93 4.06 8.66
C LEU A 42 -5.14 5.57 8.53
N MET A 43 -4.09 6.32 8.74
CA MET A 43 -4.02 7.75 8.43
C MET A 43 -3.53 7.92 6.99
N LEU A 44 -4.28 8.67 6.21
CA LEU A 44 -3.93 9.04 4.84
C LEU A 44 -3.65 10.54 4.78
N THR A 45 -2.44 10.91 4.37
CA THR A 45 -2.03 12.31 4.24
C THR A 45 -1.70 12.60 2.79
N LYS A 46 -2.29 13.66 2.24
CA LYS A 46 -1.96 14.19 0.92
C LYS A 46 -0.86 15.24 1.06
N ILE A 47 0.23 15.05 0.33
CA ILE A 47 1.33 16.00 0.26
C ILE A 47 1.27 16.74 -1.08
N GLN A 48 1.26 18.06 -1.03
CA GLN A 48 1.42 18.94 -2.19
C GLN A 48 2.72 19.72 -2.01
N TYR A 49 3.79 19.12 -2.50
CA TYR A 49 5.12 19.65 -2.29
C TYR A 49 5.35 20.95 -3.07
N ASN A 50 5.93 21.92 -2.39
CA ASN A 50 6.45 23.14 -2.99
C ASN A 50 7.68 23.58 -2.20
N TYR A 51 8.85 23.54 -2.83
CA TYR A 51 10.13 23.82 -2.18
C TYR A 51 10.14 25.15 -1.42
N ASN A 52 9.66 26.24 -2.05
CA ASN A 52 9.67 27.56 -1.42
C ASN A 52 8.79 27.62 -0.16
N ARG A 53 7.65 26.94 -0.16
CA ARG A 53 6.78 26.88 1.01
C ARG A 53 7.43 26.11 2.16
N TRP A 54 8.20 25.05 1.85
CA TRP A 54 8.96 24.28 2.86
C TRP A 54 10.08 25.12 3.46
N VAL A 55 10.92 25.74 2.63
CA VAL A 55 12.04 26.58 3.07
C VAL A 55 11.58 27.78 3.90
N GLN A 56 10.45 28.38 3.53
CA GLN A 56 9.88 29.54 4.21
C GLN A 56 8.99 29.18 5.40
N ASN A 57 8.83 27.88 5.73
CA ASN A 57 7.93 27.39 6.77
C ASN A 57 6.49 27.89 6.63
N THR A 58 5.97 27.90 5.39
CA THR A 58 4.62 28.39 5.03
C THR A 58 3.74 27.27 4.47
N VAL A 59 4.06 26.01 4.77
CA VAL A 59 3.44 24.81 4.18
C VAL A 59 1.92 24.81 4.32
N ASN A 60 1.41 25.14 5.51
CA ASN A 60 -0.02 25.11 5.83
C ASN A 60 -0.57 26.48 6.27
N ASN A 61 0.02 27.60 5.82
CA ASN A 61 -0.45 28.93 6.18
C ASN A 61 -1.82 29.30 5.57
N SER A 62 -2.32 28.50 4.63
CA SER A 62 -3.62 28.69 4.00
C SER A 62 -4.43 27.38 4.07
N SER A 63 -5.57 27.40 4.70
CA SER A 63 -6.48 26.26 4.80
C SER A 63 -7.05 25.80 3.45
N SER A 64 -7.08 26.70 2.45
CA SER A 64 -7.54 26.36 1.09
C SER A 64 -6.44 25.79 0.20
N LYS A 65 -5.18 25.81 0.65
CA LYS A 65 -4.00 25.34 -0.11
C LYS A 65 -2.97 24.72 0.82
N MET A 66 -3.39 23.71 1.57
CA MET A 66 -2.51 23.00 2.48
C MET A 66 -1.48 22.18 1.69
N GLY A 67 -0.22 22.26 2.11
CA GLY A 67 0.87 21.46 1.52
C GLY A 67 0.97 20.08 2.16
N VAL A 68 0.46 19.93 3.39
CA VAL A 68 0.28 18.67 4.10
C VAL A 68 -1.15 18.65 4.61
N ASP A 69 -1.96 17.76 4.11
CA ASP A 69 -3.39 17.73 4.34
C ASP A 69 -3.85 16.33 4.76
N LEU A 70 -4.61 16.23 5.82
CA LEU A 70 -5.23 14.99 6.22
C LEU A 70 -6.38 14.68 5.26
N VAL A 71 -6.42 13.47 4.75
CA VAL A 71 -7.57 12.98 3.99
C VAL A 71 -8.54 12.35 4.96
N GLU A 72 -9.57 13.07 5.34
CA GLU A 72 -10.57 12.61 6.28
C GLU A 72 -11.40 11.47 5.67
N ALA A 73 -11.34 10.31 6.31
CA ALA A 73 -12.07 9.12 5.87
C ALA A 73 -13.59 9.33 5.87
N ASN A 74 -14.11 10.20 6.75
CA ASN A 74 -15.51 10.57 6.81
C ASN A 74 -15.92 11.62 5.76
N GLY A 75 -14.95 12.17 4.98
CA GLY A 75 -15.18 13.18 3.97
C GLY A 75 -15.52 14.58 4.49
N LYS A 76 -15.23 14.88 5.78
CA LYS A 76 -15.63 16.14 6.45
C LYS A 76 -14.41 16.95 6.91
N ALA A 77 -13.73 17.58 6.00
CA ALA A 77 -12.55 18.42 6.28
C ALA A 77 -12.82 19.57 7.27
N SER A 78 -14.09 20.03 7.39
CA SER A 78 -14.48 21.07 8.35
C SER A 78 -14.54 20.61 9.80
N ASP A 79 -14.39 19.34 10.06
CA ASP A 79 -14.57 18.69 11.36
C ASP A 79 -13.41 17.71 11.66
N SER A 80 -12.20 18.03 11.18
CA SER A 80 -11.04 17.17 11.32
C SER A 80 -10.53 17.08 12.78
N GLY A 81 -9.80 16.01 13.08
CA GLY A 81 -9.28 15.69 14.40
C GLY A 81 -10.13 14.69 15.19
N LYS A 82 -10.95 13.88 14.50
CA LYS A 82 -11.80 12.85 15.09
C LYS A 82 -11.37 11.45 14.74
N ALA A 83 -11.78 10.47 15.53
CA ALA A 83 -11.54 9.05 15.24
C ALA A 83 -12.06 8.63 13.85
N THR A 84 -13.17 9.24 13.39
CA THR A 84 -13.77 8.97 12.07
C THR A 84 -13.00 9.55 10.88
N ASP A 85 -11.92 10.30 11.12
CA ASP A 85 -11.05 10.79 10.06
C ASP A 85 -10.04 9.72 9.61
N LEU A 86 -9.91 8.66 10.40
CA LEU A 86 -9.06 7.51 10.10
C LEU A 86 -9.87 6.37 9.46
N PHE A 87 -9.21 5.60 8.59
CA PHE A 87 -9.77 4.38 8.03
C PHE A 87 -9.51 3.19 8.99
N PRO A 88 -10.41 2.24 9.14
CA PRO A 88 -11.72 2.13 8.49
C PRO A 88 -12.86 2.81 9.23
N ALA A 89 -12.63 3.56 10.31
CA ALA A 89 -13.67 4.14 11.14
C ALA A 89 -14.59 5.09 10.35
N GLY A 90 -14.04 5.95 9.49
CA GLY A 90 -14.82 6.86 8.64
C GLY A 90 -15.27 6.23 7.34
N ALA A 91 -14.41 5.45 6.71
CA ALA A 91 -14.70 4.74 5.46
C ALA A 91 -13.76 3.54 5.26
N ARG A 92 -14.14 2.60 4.38
CA ARG A 92 -13.34 1.42 4.03
C ARG A 92 -12.69 1.50 2.65
N LYS A 93 -12.69 2.68 2.03
CA LYS A 93 -12.08 2.91 0.72
C LYS A 93 -11.74 4.38 0.53
N TYR A 94 -10.72 4.62 -0.29
CA TYR A 94 -10.39 5.95 -0.80
C TYR A 94 -10.12 5.87 -2.30
N LEU A 95 -10.87 6.63 -3.09
CA LEU A 95 -10.84 6.63 -4.56
C LEU A 95 -10.23 7.91 -5.14
N GLY A 96 -9.74 8.81 -4.31
CA GLY A 96 -9.24 10.12 -4.72
C GLY A 96 -7.86 10.11 -5.38
N ILE A 97 -7.18 8.96 -5.45
CA ILE A 97 -5.91 8.80 -6.16
C ILE A 97 -6.22 8.17 -7.51
N THR A 98 -5.96 8.90 -8.59
CA THR A 98 -6.22 8.40 -9.95
C THR A 98 -5.42 7.13 -10.21
N ASN A 99 -6.08 6.09 -10.70
CA ASN A 99 -5.53 4.75 -10.98
C ASN A 99 -5.01 3.96 -9.76
N HIS A 100 -5.05 4.51 -8.57
CA HIS A 100 -4.44 3.94 -7.37
C HIS A 100 -5.43 3.87 -6.19
N ALA A 101 -6.65 3.41 -6.44
CA ALA A 101 -7.66 3.28 -5.39
C ALA A 101 -7.22 2.35 -4.26
N ILE A 102 -7.54 2.75 -3.03
CA ILE A 102 -7.36 1.95 -1.83
C ILE A 102 -8.75 1.44 -1.42
N GLU A 103 -8.95 0.13 -1.39
CA GLU A 103 -10.25 -0.50 -1.13
C GLU A 103 -10.15 -1.60 -0.08
N GLY A 104 -11.28 -1.95 0.51
CA GLY A 104 -11.36 -3.04 1.48
C GLY A 104 -10.49 -2.80 2.72
N ILE A 105 -10.40 -1.54 3.17
CA ILE A 105 -9.57 -1.19 4.33
C ILE A 105 -10.18 -1.81 5.59
N GLU A 106 -9.37 -2.61 6.28
CA GLU A 106 -9.75 -3.31 7.50
C GLU A 106 -8.64 -3.18 8.53
N GLU A 107 -9.03 -3.20 9.80
CA GLU A 107 -8.11 -3.28 10.92
C GLU A 107 -8.40 -4.53 11.74
N VAL A 108 -7.38 -5.36 11.93
CA VAL A 108 -7.47 -6.60 12.71
C VAL A 108 -6.26 -6.69 13.63
N GLY A 109 -6.49 -6.58 14.93
CA GLY A 109 -5.42 -6.68 15.93
C GLY A 109 -4.31 -5.63 15.75
N GLY A 110 -4.67 -4.38 15.40
CA GLY A 110 -3.74 -3.29 15.17
C GLY A 110 -3.04 -3.34 13.80
N VAL A 111 -3.35 -4.34 12.96
CA VAL A 111 -2.80 -4.45 11.60
C VAL A 111 -3.82 -3.94 10.59
N ILE A 112 -3.39 -3.00 9.75
CA ILE A 112 -4.21 -2.49 8.65
C ILE A 112 -3.99 -3.34 7.41
N LYS A 113 -5.10 -3.80 6.82
CA LYS A 113 -5.14 -4.52 5.53
C LYS A 113 -5.94 -3.71 4.53
N PHE A 114 -5.52 -3.69 3.28
CA PHE A 114 -6.26 -3.05 2.19
C PHE A 114 -5.84 -3.63 0.84
N LYS A 115 -6.69 -3.42 -0.16
CA LYS A 115 -6.39 -3.71 -1.56
C LYS A 115 -5.95 -2.40 -2.25
N TYR A 116 -4.85 -2.47 -2.97
CA TYR A 116 -4.31 -1.36 -3.73
C TYR A 116 -4.49 -1.64 -5.22
N LYS A 117 -5.20 -0.76 -5.92
CA LYS A 117 -5.39 -0.85 -7.37
C LYS A 117 -4.42 0.09 -8.08
N GLY A 118 -3.73 -0.40 -9.09
CA GLY A 118 -2.83 0.36 -9.95
C GLY A 118 -1.35 0.32 -9.59
N GLY A 119 -0.96 -0.40 -8.55
CA GLY A 119 0.45 -0.72 -8.33
C GLY A 119 0.94 -1.68 -9.43
N VAL A 120 2.16 -1.51 -9.89
CA VAL A 120 2.86 -2.62 -10.55
C VAL A 120 2.82 -3.77 -9.56
N GLU A 121 2.18 -4.87 -9.93
CA GLU A 121 2.23 -6.07 -9.11
C GLU A 121 3.71 -6.39 -8.90
N ASN A 122 4.18 -6.19 -7.68
CA ASN A 122 5.51 -6.67 -7.33
C ASN A 122 5.41 -8.20 -7.37
N PRO A 123 6.06 -8.87 -8.30
CA PRO A 123 5.97 -10.33 -8.39
C PRO A 123 6.41 -11.04 -7.11
N ASP A 124 7.09 -10.32 -6.21
CA ASP A 124 7.48 -10.86 -4.89
C ASP A 124 6.37 -10.79 -3.82
N THR A 125 5.26 -10.07 -4.08
CA THR A 125 4.11 -9.97 -3.15
C THR A 125 2.83 -10.60 -3.68
N ALA A 126 2.79 -10.99 -4.95
CA ALA A 126 1.66 -11.65 -5.60
C ALA A 126 1.61 -13.17 -5.29
N ILE A 127 1.68 -13.54 -4.00
CA ILE A 127 1.33 -14.91 -3.57
C ILE A 127 0.09 -14.79 -2.67
N GLU A 128 -1.01 -14.27 -3.21
CA GLU A 128 -2.33 -14.52 -2.65
C GLU A 128 -3.28 -14.87 -3.78
N ASP A 129 -3.72 -16.12 -3.75
CA ASP A 129 -4.80 -16.71 -4.55
C ASP A 129 -4.54 -16.93 -6.07
N ILE A 130 -3.40 -17.54 -6.44
CA ILE A 130 -3.50 -18.54 -7.50
C ILE A 130 -4.22 -19.71 -6.83
N GLU A 131 -5.46 -19.92 -7.23
CA GLU A 131 -6.26 -21.04 -6.74
C GLU A 131 -5.41 -22.31 -6.76
N LYS A 132 -5.25 -22.95 -5.59
CA LYS A 132 -4.54 -24.24 -5.45
C LYS A 132 -5.17 -25.37 -6.30
N THR A 133 -6.15 -25.02 -7.14
CA THR A 133 -6.90 -25.90 -8.03
C THR A 133 -6.38 -25.88 -9.46
N ALA A 134 -5.43 -25.01 -9.83
CA ALA A 134 -4.87 -25.03 -11.17
C ALA A 134 -3.88 -26.19 -11.31
N ASP A 135 -4.04 -26.99 -12.36
CA ASP A 135 -3.14 -28.12 -12.66
C ASP A 135 -1.70 -27.66 -12.80
N ILE A 136 -0.80 -28.28 -12.06
CA ILE A 136 0.64 -28.01 -12.16
C ILE A 136 1.17 -28.68 -13.43
N ILE A 137 1.66 -27.88 -14.36
CA ILE A 137 2.23 -28.33 -15.65
C ILE A 137 3.70 -28.67 -15.51
N ALA A 138 4.45 -27.87 -14.74
CA ALA A 138 5.89 -28.07 -14.55
C ALA A 138 6.39 -27.35 -13.29
N ILE A 139 7.49 -27.87 -12.74
CA ILE A 139 8.23 -27.23 -11.63
C ILE A 139 9.69 -27.09 -12.04
N TYR A 140 10.29 -25.94 -11.77
CA TYR A 140 11.70 -25.65 -12.04
C TYR A 140 12.40 -25.21 -10.76
N ASN A 141 13.66 -25.60 -10.57
CA ASN A 141 14.48 -25.02 -9.51
C ASN A 141 15.01 -23.63 -9.91
N ILE A 142 15.69 -22.93 -8.99
CA ILE A 142 16.24 -21.58 -9.25
C ILE A 142 17.32 -21.54 -10.37
N LEU A 143 17.86 -22.68 -10.77
CA LEU A 143 18.81 -22.81 -11.88
C LEU A 143 18.11 -23.05 -13.23
N GLY A 144 16.77 -23.03 -13.25
CA GLY A 144 15.96 -23.26 -14.44
C GLY A 144 15.86 -24.75 -14.84
N GLN A 145 16.28 -25.68 -13.99
CA GLN A 145 16.20 -27.11 -14.26
C GLN A 145 14.81 -27.62 -13.91
N LYS A 146 14.15 -28.25 -14.87
CA LYS A 146 12.84 -28.86 -14.70
C LYS A 146 12.93 -30.05 -13.73
N GLN A 147 12.04 -30.10 -12.77
CA GLN A 147 11.90 -31.22 -11.86
C GLN A 147 11.17 -32.39 -12.55
N THR A 148 11.46 -33.59 -12.11
CA THR A 148 10.85 -34.82 -12.66
C THR A 148 9.46 -35.07 -12.13
N THR A 149 9.03 -34.32 -11.12
CA THR A 149 7.71 -34.43 -10.51
C THR A 149 6.96 -33.08 -10.58
N THR A 150 5.65 -33.15 -10.62
CA THR A 150 4.72 -32.03 -10.40
C THR A 150 4.08 -32.08 -9.01
N ASP A 151 4.44 -33.06 -8.21
CA ASP A 151 3.98 -33.16 -6.82
C ASP A 151 4.89 -32.32 -5.91
N ILE A 152 4.32 -31.28 -5.35
CA ILE A 152 4.99 -30.33 -4.47
C ILE A 152 5.46 -31.01 -3.18
N GLU A 153 4.73 -32.01 -2.71
CA GLU A 153 4.99 -32.66 -1.44
C GLU A 153 6.27 -33.51 -1.42
N VAL A 154 6.74 -33.92 -2.58
CA VAL A 154 7.97 -34.73 -2.71
C VAL A 154 9.21 -33.93 -3.02
N LEU A 155 9.11 -32.59 -3.19
CA LEU A 155 10.25 -31.74 -3.43
C LEU A 155 11.12 -31.60 -2.17
N THR A 156 12.40 -31.44 -2.36
CA THR A 156 13.35 -31.11 -1.27
C THR A 156 13.22 -29.66 -0.84
N THR A 157 13.75 -29.31 0.32
CA THR A 157 13.82 -27.91 0.76
C THR A 157 14.55 -27.06 -0.27
N GLY A 158 13.92 -25.96 -0.72
CA GLY A 158 14.47 -25.09 -1.76
C GLY A 158 13.47 -24.09 -2.31
N THR A 159 13.92 -23.31 -3.27
CA THR A 159 13.08 -22.37 -4.00
C THR A 159 12.80 -22.90 -5.40
N TYR A 160 11.54 -22.84 -5.81
CA TYR A 160 11.04 -23.38 -7.06
C TYR A 160 10.15 -22.37 -7.79
N ILE A 161 10.08 -22.50 -9.10
CA ILE A 161 9.09 -21.85 -9.95
C ILE A 161 8.09 -22.93 -10.37
N VAL A 162 6.85 -22.76 -9.96
CA VAL A 162 5.73 -23.66 -10.30
C VAL A 162 4.97 -23.05 -11.46
N VAL A 163 4.80 -23.81 -12.54
CA VAL A 163 4.02 -23.41 -13.73
C VAL A 163 2.72 -24.19 -13.73
N THR A 164 1.61 -23.45 -13.80
CA THR A 164 0.26 -24.00 -13.84
C THR A 164 -0.48 -23.64 -15.11
N SER A 165 -1.66 -24.18 -15.31
CA SER A 165 -2.54 -23.84 -16.43
C SER A 165 -3.00 -22.37 -16.41
N SER A 166 -2.93 -21.68 -15.26
CA SER A 166 -3.35 -20.28 -15.08
C SER A 166 -2.18 -19.29 -14.95
N GLY A 167 -0.92 -19.76 -14.85
CA GLY A 167 0.25 -18.90 -14.71
C GLY A 167 1.41 -19.58 -14.01
N SER A 168 2.38 -18.79 -13.52
CA SER A 168 3.51 -19.32 -12.78
C SER A 168 3.74 -18.54 -11.49
N TYR A 169 4.23 -19.20 -10.44
CA TYR A 169 4.54 -18.60 -9.17
C TYR A 169 5.83 -19.17 -8.54
N LYS A 170 6.44 -18.38 -7.66
CA LYS A 170 7.58 -18.82 -6.86
C LYS A 170 7.07 -19.51 -5.59
N MET A 171 7.65 -20.64 -5.27
CA MET A 171 7.39 -21.40 -4.07
C MET A 171 8.69 -21.61 -3.28
N VAL A 172 8.63 -21.53 -1.98
CA VAL A 172 9.70 -21.92 -1.04
C VAL A 172 9.20 -23.08 -0.21
N ARG A 173 9.99 -24.14 -0.17
CA ARG A 173 9.72 -25.33 0.62
C ARG A 173 10.78 -25.54 1.71
#